data_47d8b483e8daf192423495274a1b15bf
#
_entry.id   47d8b483e8daf192423495274a1b15bf
#
_cell.length_a   1.000
_cell.length_b   1.000
_cell.length_c   1.000
_cell.angle_alpha   90.00
_cell.angle_beta   90.00
_cell.angle_gamma   90.00
#
_symmetry.space_group_name_H-M   'P 1'
#
loop_
_entity.id
_entity.type
_entity.pdbx_description
1 polymer ?
#
loop_
_entity_poly.entity_id
_entity_poly.type
_entity_poly.pdbx_seq_one_letter_code
_entity_poly.pdbx_strand_id
1 'polypeptide(L)'
;MQHVALSSFDKEACRPFFERLTDLFHDHHHSDDQDASSYEELLYKVRRPYTPEMLDMIDDWMGLGKREWKEETQREVLLSLYAIKYPDTLLIESLTDKARSDVRRLSAYLHFTHHTYSIWDEDTRKGLSKLGIQIPSTESADPFIYGAYLSLIHI
;
A
#
# COMPACT_ATOMS: atom_id res chain seq x y z
N MET A 1 12.18 -9.30 20.37
CA MET A 1 11.95 -9.18 18.92
C MET A 1 11.94 -10.56 18.32
N GLN A 2 10.77 -11.09 18.02
CA GLN A 2 10.68 -12.31 17.23
C GLN A 2 10.84 -11.91 15.77
N HIS A 3 11.97 -12.24 15.18
CA HIS A 3 12.13 -12.23 13.74
C HIS A 3 11.09 -13.18 13.15
N VAL A 4 10.12 -12.68 12.44
CA VAL A 4 9.34 -13.49 11.51
C VAL A 4 10.33 -13.87 10.40
N ALA A 5 11.05 -14.96 10.59
CA ALA A 5 11.79 -15.57 9.51
C ALA A 5 10.74 -16.06 8.49
N LEU A 6 10.64 -15.38 7.37
CA LEU A 6 10.05 -15.93 6.15
C LEU A 6 10.97 -17.07 5.70
N SER A 7 10.83 -18.22 6.36
CA SER A 7 11.51 -19.44 5.96
C SER A 7 11.03 -19.81 4.56
N SER A 8 11.97 -20.08 3.68
CA SER A 8 11.85 -20.58 2.31
C SER A 8 10.42 -21.00 1.92
N PHE A 9 9.77 -20.19 1.10
CA PHE A 9 8.45 -20.48 0.55
C PHE A 9 8.52 -21.79 -0.27
N ASP A 10 8.00 -22.85 0.30
CA ASP A 10 7.75 -24.07 -0.45
C ASP A 10 6.52 -23.86 -1.34
N LYS A 11 6.68 -24.03 -2.67
CA LYS A 11 5.60 -23.84 -3.64
C LYS A 11 4.39 -24.74 -3.36
N GLU A 12 4.59 -25.93 -2.78
CA GLU A 12 3.49 -26.83 -2.42
C GLU A 12 2.75 -26.34 -1.16
N ALA A 13 3.45 -25.78 -0.19
CA ALA A 13 2.84 -25.16 0.98
C ALA A 13 2.03 -23.91 0.65
N CYS A 14 2.36 -23.23 -0.46
CA CYS A 14 1.64 -22.04 -0.92
C CYS A 14 0.40 -22.35 -1.77
N ARG A 15 0.24 -23.57 -2.29
CA ARG A 15 -0.90 -23.93 -3.14
C ARG A 15 -2.26 -23.66 -2.48
N PRO A 16 -2.52 -24.05 -1.21
CA PRO A 16 -3.78 -23.75 -0.53
C PRO A 16 -4.02 -22.25 -0.37
N PHE A 17 -2.94 -21.46 -0.26
CA PHE A 17 -3.01 -20.00 -0.20
C PHE A 17 -3.52 -19.41 -1.52
N PHE A 18 -2.97 -19.82 -2.65
CA PHE A 18 -3.38 -19.34 -3.96
C PHE A 18 -4.79 -19.79 -4.35
N GLU A 19 -5.18 -21.01 -3.98
CA GLU A 19 -6.54 -21.51 -4.19
C GLU A 19 -7.55 -20.67 -3.40
N ARG A 20 -7.28 -20.39 -2.12
CA ARG A 20 -8.09 -19.48 -1.29
C ARG A 20 -8.12 -18.05 -1.81
N LEU A 21 -7.02 -17.55 -2.32
CA LEU A 21 -6.96 -16.21 -2.91
C LEU A 21 -7.87 -16.10 -4.12
N THR A 22 -7.89 -17.12 -4.96
CA THR A 22 -8.76 -17.21 -6.14
C THR A 22 -10.23 -17.24 -5.74
N ASP A 23 -10.59 -18.04 -4.74
CA ASP A 23 -11.96 -18.14 -4.22
C ASP A 23 -12.42 -16.79 -3.63
N LEU A 24 -11.57 -16.14 -2.82
CA LEU A 24 -11.85 -14.81 -2.28
C LEU A 24 -12.00 -13.75 -3.37
N PHE A 25 -11.23 -13.82 -4.42
CA PHE A 25 -11.35 -12.91 -5.56
C PHE A 25 -12.70 -13.10 -6.28
N HIS A 26 -13.13 -14.33 -6.51
CA HIS A 26 -14.44 -14.61 -7.11
C HIS A 26 -15.61 -14.17 -6.25
N ASP A 27 -15.51 -14.35 -4.92
CA ASP A 27 -16.56 -13.96 -3.98
C ASP A 27 -16.73 -12.42 -3.90
N HIS A 28 -15.66 -11.66 -4.12
CA HIS A 28 -15.69 -10.19 -4.05
C HIS A 28 -15.93 -9.49 -5.39
N HIS A 29 -15.79 -10.19 -6.52
CA HIS A 29 -15.86 -9.56 -7.85
C HIS A 29 -17.29 -9.10 -8.24
N HIS A 30 -18.31 -9.43 -7.48
CA HIS A 30 -19.69 -9.07 -7.79
C HIS A 30 -20.21 -7.79 -7.11
N SER A 31 -19.40 -7.11 -6.29
CA SER A 31 -19.92 -6.04 -5.45
C SER A 31 -19.62 -4.60 -5.88
N ASP A 32 -18.62 -4.33 -6.74
CA ASP A 32 -18.20 -2.94 -6.93
C ASP A 32 -17.70 -2.57 -8.34
N ASP A 33 -18.61 -2.53 -9.34
CA ASP A 33 -18.31 -1.92 -10.64
C ASP A 33 -18.00 -0.40 -10.53
N GLN A 34 -18.52 0.29 -9.51
CA GLN A 34 -18.28 1.72 -9.31
C GLN A 34 -16.89 2.01 -8.74
N ASP A 35 -16.39 1.19 -7.83
CA ASP A 35 -15.05 1.36 -7.25
C ASP A 35 -13.95 1.04 -8.26
N ALA A 36 -14.14 0.05 -9.12
CA ALA A 36 -13.20 -0.27 -10.19
C ALA A 36 -13.06 0.89 -11.18
N SER A 37 -14.16 1.52 -11.60
CA SER A 37 -14.13 2.66 -12.51
C SER A 37 -13.42 3.87 -11.93
N SER A 38 -13.65 4.18 -10.64
CA SER A 38 -13.00 5.30 -9.97
C SER A 38 -11.50 5.07 -9.78
N TYR A 39 -11.09 3.83 -9.51
CA TYR A 39 -9.70 3.43 -9.41
C TYR A 39 -8.95 3.58 -10.74
N GLU A 40 -9.53 3.09 -11.83
CA GLU A 40 -8.95 3.22 -13.18
C GLU A 40 -8.81 4.68 -13.61
N GLU A 41 -9.81 5.50 -13.31
CA GLU A 41 -9.76 6.93 -13.57
C GLU A 41 -8.62 7.61 -12.80
N LEU A 42 -8.42 7.26 -11.54
CA LEU A 42 -7.36 7.79 -10.71
C LEU A 42 -5.98 7.36 -11.22
N LEU A 43 -5.81 6.10 -11.62
CA LEU A 43 -4.57 5.62 -12.27
C LEU A 43 -4.24 6.41 -13.53
N TYR A 44 -5.25 6.80 -14.29
CA TYR A 44 -5.05 7.62 -15.49
C TYR A 44 -4.66 9.06 -15.17
N LYS A 45 -5.23 9.64 -14.11
CA LYS A 45 -5.03 11.05 -13.73
C LYS A 45 -3.69 11.29 -13.01
N VAL A 46 -3.20 10.32 -12.23
CA VAL A 46 -1.93 10.44 -11.50
C VAL A 46 -0.76 10.16 -12.43
N ARG A 47 -0.17 11.22 -12.97
CA ARG A 47 0.94 11.15 -13.92
C ARG A 47 2.03 12.16 -13.60
N ARG A 48 3.24 11.87 -14.06
CA ARG A 48 4.36 12.82 -13.98
C ARG A 48 4.11 14.07 -14.81
N PRO A 49 4.45 15.26 -14.32
CA PRO A 49 4.97 15.54 -12.98
C PRO A 49 3.87 15.46 -11.92
N TYR A 50 4.21 14.89 -10.75
CA TYR A 50 3.26 14.76 -9.65
C TYR A 50 3.00 16.10 -8.98
N THR A 51 1.73 16.37 -8.69
CA THR A 51 1.27 17.63 -8.10
C THR A 51 0.53 17.39 -6.78
N PRO A 52 0.42 18.40 -5.91
CA PRO A 52 -0.37 18.30 -4.68
C PRO A 52 -1.83 17.89 -4.93
N GLU A 53 -2.44 18.36 -6.00
CA GLU A 53 -3.82 18.05 -6.37
C GLU A 53 -4.00 16.55 -6.68
N MET A 54 -2.99 15.90 -7.24
CA MET A 54 -3.00 14.45 -7.46
C MET A 54 -3.00 13.70 -6.13
N LEU A 55 -2.25 14.16 -5.14
CA LEU A 55 -2.26 13.59 -3.79
C LEU A 55 -3.63 13.81 -3.12
N ASP A 56 -4.27 14.96 -3.33
CA ASP A 56 -5.63 15.22 -2.85
C ASP A 56 -6.65 14.25 -3.44
N MET A 57 -6.56 13.97 -4.74
CA MET A 57 -7.42 12.99 -5.40
C MET A 57 -7.25 11.58 -4.82
N ILE A 58 -6.02 11.19 -4.49
CA ILE A 58 -5.74 9.90 -3.85
C ILE A 58 -6.32 9.87 -2.44
N ASP A 59 -6.12 10.92 -1.65
CA ASP A 59 -6.69 11.04 -0.30
C ASP A 59 -8.22 10.94 -0.32
N ASP A 60 -8.88 11.61 -1.24
CA ASP A 60 -10.34 11.56 -1.39
C ASP A 60 -10.81 10.15 -1.77
N TRP A 61 -10.14 9.49 -2.69
CA TRP A 61 -10.46 8.12 -3.09
C TRP A 61 -10.29 7.12 -1.93
N MET A 62 -9.23 7.29 -1.12
CA MET A 62 -8.97 6.49 0.07
C MET A 62 -9.87 6.82 1.26
N GLY A 63 -10.70 7.88 1.18
CA GLY A 63 -11.49 8.37 2.29
C GLY A 63 -10.66 8.94 3.43
N LEU A 64 -9.47 9.48 3.11
CA LEU A 64 -8.57 10.09 4.09
C LEU A 64 -8.89 11.58 4.27
N GLY A 65 -8.69 12.09 5.48
CA GLY A 65 -8.82 13.51 5.76
C GLY A 65 -7.75 14.36 5.08
N LYS A 66 -7.97 15.68 5.10
CA LYS A 66 -7.01 16.65 4.55
C LYS A 66 -5.63 16.51 5.21
N ARG A 67 -4.57 16.58 4.40
CA ARG A 67 -3.21 16.64 4.91
C ARG A 67 -2.94 18.00 5.60
N GLU A 68 -2.39 17.93 6.79
CA GLU A 68 -1.89 19.11 7.53
C GLU A 68 -0.36 19.22 7.40
N TRP A 69 0.13 19.13 6.17
CA TRP A 69 1.57 19.23 5.91
C TRP A 69 1.98 20.69 5.63
N LYS A 70 3.17 21.02 6.09
CA LYS A 70 3.84 22.25 5.66
C LYS A 70 4.19 22.13 4.17
N GLU A 71 4.25 23.26 3.49
CA GLU A 71 4.61 23.32 2.07
C GLU A 71 5.96 22.63 1.77
N GLU A 72 6.93 22.79 2.66
CA GLU A 72 8.23 22.12 2.56
C GLU A 72 8.11 20.61 2.61
N THR A 73 7.36 20.06 3.56
CA THR A 73 7.10 18.62 3.68
C THR A 73 6.42 18.08 2.43
N GLN A 74 5.42 18.79 1.92
CA GLN A 74 4.72 18.41 0.69
C GLN A 74 5.66 18.36 -0.51
N ARG A 75 6.55 19.35 -0.64
CA ARG A 75 7.57 19.40 -1.68
C ARG A 75 8.54 18.23 -1.57
N GLU A 76 9.02 17.90 -0.37
CA GLU A 76 9.93 16.79 -0.12
C GLU A 76 9.29 15.44 -0.46
N VAL A 77 8.02 15.23 -0.10
CA VAL A 77 7.29 14.00 -0.45
C VAL A 77 7.14 13.87 -1.96
N LEU A 78 6.73 14.93 -2.66
CA LEU A 78 6.59 14.91 -4.12
C LEU A 78 7.91 14.63 -4.83
N LEU A 79 9.02 15.23 -4.37
CA LEU A 79 10.35 14.97 -4.91
C LEU A 79 10.78 13.53 -4.66
N SER A 80 10.49 12.99 -3.49
CA SER A 80 10.79 11.59 -3.16
C SER A 80 9.99 10.62 -4.02
N LEU A 81 8.69 10.86 -4.21
CA LEU A 81 7.85 10.06 -5.11
C LEU A 81 8.36 10.10 -6.56
N TYR A 82 8.88 11.24 -7.01
CA TYR A 82 9.47 11.35 -8.35
C TYR A 82 10.78 10.56 -8.48
N ALA A 83 11.61 10.55 -7.42
CA ALA A 83 12.95 9.96 -7.44
C ALA A 83 12.99 8.45 -7.20
N ILE A 84 11.92 7.86 -6.67
CA ILE A 84 11.86 6.43 -6.34
C ILE A 84 12.02 5.57 -7.60
N LYS A 85 12.92 4.59 -7.52
CA LYS A 85 13.12 3.60 -8.59
C LYS A 85 12.76 2.18 -8.14
N TYR A 86 13.02 1.86 -6.87
CA TYR A 86 12.83 0.51 -6.31
C TYR A 86 12.17 0.57 -4.94
N PRO A 87 11.38 -0.46 -4.59
CA PRO A 87 10.84 -0.61 -3.24
C PRO A 87 11.98 -0.71 -2.21
N ASP A 88 12.03 0.23 -1.28
CA ASP A 88 13.02 0.26 -0.20
C ASP A 88 12.32 0.61 1.12
N THR A 89 12.45 -0.27 2.12
CA THR A 89 11.85 -0.07 3.44
C THR A 89 12.39 1.17 4.14
N LEU A 90 13.69 1.46 3.98
CA LEU A 90 14.32 2.66 4.58
C LEU A 90 13.74 3.96 4.00
N LEU A 91 13.42 3.96 2.72
CA LEU A 91 12.78 5.09 2.08
C LEU A 91 11.35 5.30 2.62
N ILE A 92 10.59 4.21 2.79
CA ILE A 92 9.23 4.26 3.34
C ILE A 92 9.27 4.79 4.77
N GLU A 93 10.20 4.31 5.60
CA GLU A 93 10.42 4.80 6.95
C GLU A 93 10.75 6.31 6.95
N SER A 94 11.69 6.73 6.12
CA SER A 94 12.06 8.14 5.98
C SER A 94 10.90 9.03 5.54
N LEU A 95 10.07 8.57 4.61
CA LEU A 95 8.87 9.28 4.17
C LEU A 95 7.81 9.37 5.28
N THR A 96 7.61 8.28 6.03
CA THR A 96 6.68 8.23 7.16
C THR A 96 7.08 9.23 8.23
N ASP A 97 8.35 9.30 8.58
CA ASP A 97 8.88 10.24 9.57
C ASP A 97 8.76 11.69 9.09
N LYS A 98 9.16 11.99 7.86
CA LYS A 98 9.10 13.34 7.29
C LYS A 98 7.68 13.86 7.18
N ALA A 99 6.80 13.04 6.67
CA ALA A 99 5.40 13.39 6.45
C ALA A 99 4.57 13.35 7.74
N ARG A 100 5.11 12.80 8.84
CA ARG A 100 4.34 12.53 10.07
C ARG A 100 2.98 11.89 9.76
N SER A 101 3.02 10.98 8.82
CA SER A 101 1.84 10.33 8.26
C SER A 101 1.89 8.84 8.52
N ASP A 102 0.73 8.21 8.49
CA ASP A 102 0.67 6.75 8.58
C ASP A 102 1.08 6.08 7.24
N VAL A 103 1.42 4.82 7.33
CA VAL A 103 1.82 4.01 6.17
C VAL A 103 0.66 3.84 5.18
N ARG A 104 -0.58 3.88 5.63
CA ARG A 104 -1.76 3.75 4.78
C ARG A 104 -1.77 4.82 3.68
N ARG A 105 -1.61 6.08 4.06
CA ARG A 105 -1.57 7.22 3.12
C ARG A 105 -0.38 7.11 2.16
N LEU A 106 0.81 6.88 2.70
CA LEU A 106 2.02 6.79 1.90
C LEU A 106 2.02 5.59 0.95
N SER A 107 1.50 4.44 1.39
CA SER A 107 1.35 3.28 0.51
C SER A 107 0.43 3.55 -0.67
N ALA A 108 -0.65 4.31 -0.47
CA ALA A 108 -1.53 4.73 -1.55
C ALA A 108 -0.82 5.66 -2.54
N TYR A 109 -0.07 6.65 -2.05
CA TYR A 109 0.72 7.52 -2.94
C TYR A 109 1.76 6.74 -3.75
N LEU A 110 2.46 5.82 -3.10
CA LEU A 110 3.42 4.93 -3.76
C LEU A 110 2.75 4.04 -4.81
N HIS A 111 1.57 3.51 -4.50
CA HIS A 111 0.81 2.68 -5.43
C HIS A 111 0.43 3.42 -6.71
N PHE A 112 -0.14 4.61 -6.60
CA PHE A 112 -0.59 5.38 -7.75
C PHE A 112 0.54 6.03 -8.55
N THR A 113 1.71 6.23 -7.95
CA THR A 113 2.91 6.74 -8.62
C THR A 113 3.81 5.64 -9.16
N HIS A 114 3.86 4.50 -8.46
CA HIS A 114 4.69 3.35 -8.78
C HIS A 114 3.91 2.05 -8.54
N HIS A 115 3.35 1.48 -9.58
CA HIS A 115 2.42 0.33 -9.51
C HIS A 115 3.00 -0.95 -8.89
N THR A 116 4.30 -0.99 -8.61
CA THR A 116 4.95 -2.09 -7.89
C THR A 116 4.69 -2.08 -6.38
N TYR A 117 4.20 -0.97 -5.84
CA TYR A 117 3.80 -0.86 -4.44
C TYR A 117 2.31 -1.18 -4.31
N SER A 118 1.95 -1.92 -3.28
CA SER A 118 0.56 -2.21 -2.94
C SER A 118 0.07 -1.34 -1.80
N ILE A 119 -1.21 -0.98 -1.84
CA ILE A 119 -1.84 -0.19 -0.78
C ILE A 119 -1.91 -1.04 0.49
N TRP A 120 -1.56 -0.45 1.62
CA TRP A 120 -1.65 -1.04 2.94
C TRP A 120 -2.73 -0.35 3.77
N ASP A 121 -3.79 -1.08 4.08
CA ASP A 121 -4.89 -0.61 4.90
C ASP A 121 -5.49 -1.72 5.76
N GLU A 122 -6.51 -1.41 6.53
CA GLU A 122 -7.17 -2.36 7.42
C GLU A 122 -7.88 -3.49 6.64
N ASP A 123 -8.39 -3.23 5.45
CA ASP A 123 -9.04 -4.24 4.63
C ASP A 123 -8.03 -5.23 4.06
N THR A 124 -6.84 -4.75 3.67
CA THR A 124 -5.70 -5.60 3.31
C THR A 124 -5.29 -6.49 4.49
N ARG A 125 -5.18 -5.92 5.69
CA ARG A 125 -4.87 -6.68 6.92
C ARG A 125 -5.91 -7.78 7.19
N LYS A 126 -7.19 -7.45 7.10
CA LYS A 126 -8.29 -8.41 7.27
C LYS A 126 -8.26 -9.50 6.20
N GLY A 127 -7.98 -9.14 4.95
CA GLY A 127 -7.81 -10.09 3.85
C GLY A 127 -6.70 -11.09 4.13
N LEU A 128 -5.53 -10.62 4.55
CA LEU A 128 -4.40 -11.47 4.94
C LEU A 128 -4.74 -12.39 6.12
N SER A 129 -5.49 -11.87 7.11
CA SER A 129 -5.96 -12.67 8.25
C SER A 129 -6.85 -13.84 7.81
N LYS A 130 -7.73 -13.64 6.83
CA LYS A 130 -8.55 -14.72 6.23
C LYS A 130 -7.69 -15.79 5.55
N LEU A 131 -6.52 -15.42 5.08
CA LEU A 131 -5.53 -16.34 4.48
C LEU A 131 -4.61 -17.01 5.51
N GLY A 132 -4.80 -16.73 6.81
CA GLY A 132 -4.02 -17.28 7.91
C GLY A 132 -2.80 -16.45 8.30
N ILE A 133 -2.60 -15.28 7.70
CA ILE A 133 -1.52 -14.35 8.04
C ILE A 133 -2.05 -13.35 9.06
N GLN A 134 -1.58 -13.45 10.31
CA GLN A 134 -2.01 -12.58 11.40
C GLN A 134 -1.06 -11.39 11.57
N ILE A 135 -1.58 -10.18 11.38
CA ILE A 135 -0.87 -8.93 11.65
C ILE A 135 -1.70 -8.11 12.64
N PRO A 136 -1.13 -7.74 13.80
CA PRO A 136 -1.82 -6.92 14.78
C PRO A 136 -2.24 -5.56 14.20
N SER A 137 -3.43 -5.09 14.54
CA SER A 137 -3.96 -3.81 14.05
C SER A 137 -3.11 -2.60 14.45
N THR A 138 -2.45 -2.68 15.60
CA THR A 138 -1.55 -1.63 16.11
C THR A 138 -0.25 -1.49 15.29
N GLU A 139 0.10 -2.53 14.53
CA GLU A 139 1.32 -2.58 13.71
C GLU A 139 1.07 -2.20 12.25
N SER A 140 -0.19 -1.97 11.86
CA SER A 140 -0.55 -1.61 10.49
C SER A 140 0.05 -0.28 10.02
N ALA A 141 0.46 0.59 10.95
CA ALA A 141 1.14 1.85 10.66
C ALA A 141 2.68 1.72 10.65
N ASP A 142 3.23 0.54 10.94
CA ASP A 142 4.67 0.32 11.01
C ASP A 142 5.28 0.14 9.61
N PRO A 143 6.25 0.99 9.20
CA PRO A 143 6.93 0.86 7.91
C PRO A 143 7.60 -0.49 7.68
N PHE A 144 8.10 -1.14 8.72
CA PHE A 144 8.75 -2.46 8.61
C PHE A 144 7.73 -3.56 8.30
N ILE A 145 6.53 -3.48 8.87
CA ILE A 145 5.43 -4.40 8.53
C ILE A 145 5.00 -4.21 7.09
N TYR A 146 4.91 -2.97 6.63
CA TYR A 146 4.64 -2.69 5.23
C TYR A 146 5.73 -3.22 4.29
N GLY A 147 7.00 -3.08 4.65
CA GLY A 147 8.13 -3.65 3.91
C GLY A 147 8.07 -5.18 3.83
N ALA A 148 7.71 -5.86 4.92
CA ALA A 148 7.51 -7.30 4.95
C ALA A 148 6.34 -7.73 4.05
N TYR A 149 5.24 -7.00 4.06
CA TYR A 149 4.09 -7.21 3.17
C TYR A 149 4.48 -7.07 1.69
N LEU A 150 5.21 -6.02 1.31
CA LEU A 150 5.72 -5.85 -0.05
C LEU A 150 6.62 -7.02 -0.48
N SER A 151 7.47 -7.52 0.41
CA SER A 151 8.31 -8.69 0.14
C SER A 151 7.47 -9.95 -0.11
N LEU A 152 6.35 -10.11 0.61
CA LEU A 152 5.44 -11.23 0.44
C LEU A 152 4.77 -11.23 -0.95
N ILE A 153 4.31 -10.09 -1.42
CA ILE A 153 3.60 -9.98 -2.71
C ILE A 153 4.53 -10.00 -3.92
N HIS A 154 5.83 -9.76 -3.76
CA HIS A 154 6.82 -9.79 -4.84
C HIS A 154 7.54 -11.15 -4.98
N ILE A 155 7.15 -12.13 -4.18
CA ILE A 155 7.61 -13.52 -4.35
C ILE A 155 6.89 -14.19 -5.51
#